data_7b987d93530fe7b085300c218563ce67
#
_entry.id   7b987d93530fe7b085300c218563ce67
#
_cell.length_a   1.000
_cell.length_b   1.000
_cell.length_c   1.000
_cell.angle_alpha   90.00
_cell.angle_beta   90.00
_cell.angle_gamma   90.00
#
_symmetry.space_group_name_H-M   'P 1'
#
loop_
_entity.id
_entity.type
_entity.pdbx_description
1 polymer ?
#
loop_
_entity_poly.entity_id
_entity_poly.type
_entity_poly.pdbx_seq_one_letter_code
_entity_poly.pdbx_strand_id
1 'polypeptide(L)'
;LVEKNKVDALILGGVGLQETQLRSLQKALMPLNVEVFASHSGEDHEIIFREMIRKGYKILITQIATDGGKKWLGKEINKENFEDFKKDSLKYGFHIGLEGGYMDSLTVDGPIFNKRLEIINSENIFESEYNGYVEVNNYKIVEKPLQIIKK
;
A
#
# COMPACT_ATOMS: atom_id res chain seq x y z
N LEU A 1 -22.71 -6.15 8.24
CA LEU A 1 -22.35 -4.97 7.43
C LEU A 1 -22.89 -5.13 6.01
N VAL A 2 -22.61 -6.27 5.36
CA VAL A 2 -23.07 -6.59 3.99
C VAL A 2 -24.59 -6.66 3.91
N GLU A 3 -25.27 -7.29 4.88
CA GLU A 3 -26.74 -7.40 4.95
C GLU A 3 -27.44 -6.05 5.10
N LYS A 4 -26.80 -5.06 5.73
CA LYS A 4 -27.35 -3.71 5.95
C LYS A 4 -27.14 -2.78 4.77
N ASN A 5 -26.14 -3.07 3.94
CA ASN A 5 -25.79 -2.26 2.77
C ASN A 5 -25.92 -3.17 1.55
N LYS A 6 -26.64 -2.76 0.56
CA LYS A 6 -26.69 -3.50 -0.71
C LYS A 6 -25.28 -3.52 -1.32
N VAL A 7 -24.59 -4.65 -1.17
CA VAL A 7 -23.23 -4.87 -1.65
C VAL A 7 -23.27 -5.99 -2.68
N ASP A 8 -22.84 -5.74 -3.87
CA ASP A 8 -22.79 -6.73 -4.96
C ASP A 8 -21.48 -7.52 -4.94
N ALA A 9 -20.39 -6.90 -4.51
CA ALA A 9 -19.08 -7.55 -4.44
C ALA A 9 -18.25 -7.06 -3.25
N LEU A 10 -17.43 -7.97 -2.71
CA LEU A 10 -16.37 -7.67 -1.75
C LEU A 10 -15.03 -7.74 -2.46
N ILE A 11 -14.33 -6.62 -2.52
CA ILE A 11 -12.98 -6.55 -3.08
C ILE A 11 -11.97 -6.66 -1.94
N LEU A 12 -11.12 -7.67 -2.01
CA LEU A 12 -10.04 -7.90 -1.05
C LEU A 12 -8.75 -7.28 -1.59
N GLY A 13 -8.13 -6.44 -0.77
CA GLY A 13 -6.78 -5.93 -0.99
C GLY A 13 -5.73 -6.93 -0.52
N GLY A 14 -4.49 -6.69 -0.94
CA GLY A 14 -3.34 -7.50 -0.57
C GLY A 14 -3.03 -8.60 -1.57
N VAL A 15 -1.75 -8.89 -1.69
CA VAL A 15 -1.20 -9.95 -2.56
C VAL A 15 -1.04 -11.24 -1.77
N GLY A 16 -0.77 -11.15 -0.46
CA GLY A 16 -0.51 -12.26 0.45
C GLY A 16 -1.73 -12.99 0.99
N LEU A 17 -2.91 -12.82 0.41
CA LEU A 17 -4.11 -13.54 0.85
C LEU A 17 -3.95 -15.05 0.68
N GLN A 18 -4.09 -15.78 1.78
CA GLN A 18 -4.09 -17.23 1.74
C GLN A 18 -5.39 -17.76 1.10
N GLU A 19 -5.28 -18.81 0.32
CA GLU A 19 -6.43 -19.46 -0.35
C GLU A 19 -7.53 -19.85 0.64
N THR A 20 -7.15 -20.27 1.86
CA THR A 20 -8.09 -20.61 2.94
C THR A 20 -8.92 -19.41 3.39
N GLN A 21 -8.34 -18.23 3.45
CA GLN A 21 -9.05 -16.98 3.81
C GLN A 21 -10.04 -16.61 2.70
N LEU A 22 -9.62 -16.68 1.46
CA LEU A 22 -10.48 -16.41 0.30
C LEU A 22 -11.67 -17.36 0.26
N ARG A 23 -11.45 -18.66 0.39
CA ARG A 23 -12.51 -19.69 0.43
C ARG A 23 -13.47 -19.49 1.60
N SER A 24 -12.98 -19.11 2.78
CA SER A 24 -13.82 -18.85 3.94
C SER A 24 -14.76 -17.69 3.71
N LEU A 25 -14.27 -16.60 3.11
CA LEU A 25 -15.08 -15.43 2.76
C LEU A 25 -16.08 -15.74 1.66
N GLN A 26 -15.68 -16.46 0.62
CA GLN A 26 -16.58 -16.91 -0.45
C GLN A 26 -17.73 -17.75 0.11
N LYS A 27 -17.42 -18.73 0.97
CA LYS A 27 -18.43 -19.58 1.63
C LYS A 27 -19.40 -18.77 2.50
N ALA A 28 -18.89 -17.79 3.25
CA ALA A 28 -19.70 -16.94 4.12
C ALA A 28 -20.63 -15.99 3.35
N LEU A 29 -20.22 -15.53 2.17
CA LEU A 29 -20.94 -14.54 1.37
C LEU A 29 -21.82 -15.16 0.28
N MET A 30 -21.60 -16.43 -0.06
CA MET A 30 -22.41 -17.15 -1.06
C MET A 30 -23.94 -17.10 -0.78
N PRO A 31 -24.43 -17.28 0.48
CA PRO A 31 -25.87 -17.18 0.75
C PRO A 31 -26.46 -15.78 0.52
N LEU A 32 -25.62 -14.75 0.50
CA LEU A 32 -25.99 -13.36 0.28
C LEU A 32 -25.87 -12.91 -1.18
N ASN A 33 -25.47 -13.83 -2.06
CA ASN A 33 -25.20 -13.57 -3.49
C ASN A 33 -24.20 -12.41 -3.69
N VAL A 34 -23.17 -12.32 -2.85
CA VAL A 34 -22.12 -11.32 -2.91
C VAL A 34 -20.85 -11.98 -3.46
N GLU A 35 -20.32 -11.43 -4.54
CA GLU A 35 -19.06 -11.90 -5.12
C GLU A 35 -17.87 -11.53 -4.23
N VAL A 36 -16.84 -12.39 -4.21
CA VAL A 36 -15.56 -12.11 -3.54
C VAL A 36 -14.47 -12.05 -4.59
N PHE A 37 -13.85 -10.89 -4.70
CA PHE A 37 -12.83 -10.61 -5.70
C PHE A 37 -11.51 -10.24 -5.04
N ALA A 38 -10.44 -10.97 -5.37
CA ALA A 38 -9.08 -10.73 -4.89
C ALA A 38 -8.16 -10.52 -6.12
N SER A 39 -8.01 -9.27 -6.54
CA SER A 39 -7.38 -8.89 -7.82
C SER A 39 -5.92 -9.30 -7.94
N HIS A 40 -5.21 -9.41 -6.82
CA HIS A 40 -3.76 -9.68 -6.81
C HIS A 40 -3.40 -10.96 -6.06
N SER A 41 -4.38 -11.83 -5.79
CA SER A 41 -4.13 -13.10 -5.10
C SER A 41 -3.21 -14.00 -5.94
N GLY A 42 -2.08 -14.40 -5.36
CA GLY A 42 -1.09 -15.26 -6.00
C GLY A 42 -0.13 -14.56 -6.97
N GLU A 43 -0.19 -13.23 -7.08
CA GLU A 43 0.76 -12.46 -7.87
C GLU A 43 2.05 -12.18 -7.08
N ASP A 44 3.14 -11.87 -7.79
CA ASP A 44 4.42 -11.51 -7.18
C ASP A 44 4.38 -10.06 -6.66
N HIS A 45 4.72 -9.88 -5.38
CA HIS A 45 4.67 -8.58 -4.71
C HIS A 45 5.62 -7.55 -5.31
N GLU A 46 6.79 -7.97 -5.79
CA GLU A 46 7.72 -7.05 -6.44
C GLU A 46 7.15 -6.54 -7.77
N ILE A 47 6.57 -7.44 -8.55
CA ILE A 47 5.97 -7.10 -9.84
C ILE A 47 4.83 -6.11 -9.63
N ILE A 48 3.94 -6.36 -8.68
CA ILE A 48 2.81 -5.48 -8.36
C ILE A 48 3.30 -4.11 -7.88
N PHE A 49 4.25 -4.07 -6.95
CA PHE A 49 4.77 -2.80 -6.43
C PHE A 49 5.44 -1.97 -7.52
N ARG A 50 6.24 -2.61 -8.36
CA ARG A 50 6.88 -1.98 -9.52
C ARG A 50 5.84 -1.43 -10.52
N GLU A 51 4.76 -2.17 -10.74
CA GLU A 51 3.68 -1.72 -11.62
C GLU A 51 2.92 -0.53 -11.02
N MET A 52 2.65 -0.51 -9.72
CA MET A 52 2.05 0.63 -9.04
C MET A 52 2.90 1.90 -9.24
N ILE A 53 4.21 1.80 -9.02
CA ILE A 53 5.14 2.92 -9.26
C ILE A 53 5.10 3.35 -10.73
N ARG A 54 5.13 2.40 -11.67
CA ARG A 54 5.06 2.67 -13.11
C ARG A 54 3.77 3.38 -13.51
N LYS A 55 2.64 3.03 -12.87
CA LYS A 55 1.33 3.65 -13.08
C LYS A 55 1.21 5.04 -12.43
N GLY A 56 2.17 5.46 -11.64
CA GLY A 56 2.22 6.78 -11.01
C GLY A 56 1.60 6.86 -9.63
N TYR A 57 1.45 5.73 -8.94
CA TYR A 57 1.17 5.76 -7.51
C TYR A 57 2.39 6.29 -6.77
N LYS A 58 2.14 7.15 -5.78
CA LYS A 58 3.14 7.72 -4.89
C LYS A 58 2.97 7.11 -3.51
N ILE A 59 3.95 6.30 -3.12
CA ILE A 59 3.90 5.46 -1.93
C ILE A 59 4.98 5.95 -0.97
N LEU A 60 4.55 6.58 0.12
CA LEU A 60 5.41 7.11 1.17
C LEU A 60 5.56 6.08 2.28
N ILE A 61 6.79 5.78 2.71
CA ILE A 61 7.05 4.95 3.88
C ILE A 61 6.79 5.80 5.14
N THR A 62 5.83 5.38 5.94
CA THR A 62 5.35 6.15 7.12
C THR A 62 5.76 5.56 8.45
N GLN A 63 6.08 4.27 8.49
CA GLN A 63 6.59 3.59 9.68
C GLN A 63 7.61 2.53 9.30
N ILE A 64 8.54 2.28 10.19
CA ILE A 64 9.54 1.22 10.09
C ILE A 64 9.64 0.44 11.40
N ALA A 65 9.83 -0.87 11.29
CA ALA A 65 10.10 -1.79 12.39
C ALA A 65 11.09 -2.88 11.93
N THR A 66 12.22 -2.46 11.34
CA THR A 66 13.20 -3.39 10.76
C THR A 66 14.57 -2.75 10.59
N ASP A 67 15.59 -3.59 10.53
CA ASP A 67 16.93 -3.22 10.09
C ASP A 67 16.87 -2.62 8.67
N GLY A 68 17.72 -1.63 8.43
CA GLY A 68 17.79 -0.95 7.12
C GLY A 68 16.61 -0.05 6.80
N GLY A 69 15.54 -0.06 7.60
CA GLY A 69 14.34 0.74 7.41
C GLY A 69 14.58 2.25 7.57
N LYS A 70 15.51 2.64 8.45
CA LYS A 70 15.81 4.06 8.76
C LYS A 70 16.09 4.91 7.53
N LYS A 71 16.75 4.34 6.53
CA LYS A 71 17.05 5.01 5.24
C LYS A 71 15.78 5.36 4.47
N TRP A 72 14.68 4.61 4.68
CA TRP A 72 13.46 4.68 3.89
C TRP A 72 12.34 5.46 4.56
N LEU A 73 12.39 5.67 5.88
CA LEU A 73 11.37 6.42 6.60
C LEU A 73 11.22 7.84 6.04
N GLY A 74 9.99 8.23 5.74
CA GLY A 74 9.66 9.52 5.14
C GLY A 74 10.02 9.66 3.65
N LYS A 75 10.43 8.57 2.99
CA LYS A 75 10.71 8.59 1.55
C LYS A 75 9.58 8.01 0.73
N GLU A 76 9.33 8.65 -0.40
CA GLU A 76 8.52 8.09 -1.48
C GLU A 76 9.35 7.07 -2.26
N ILE A 77 8.80 5.86 -2.43
CA ILE A 77 9.40 4.86 -3.30
C ILE A 77 8.98 5.16 -4.74
N ASN A 78 9.96 5.31 -5.61
CA ASN A 78 9.80 5.71 -7.00
C ASN A 78 10.74 4.92 -7.92
N LYS A 79 10.72 5.22 -9.23
CA LYS A 79 11.52 4.49 -10.24
C LYS A 79 13.02 4.61 -10.00
N GLU A 80 13.47 5.74 -9.47
CA GLU A 80 14.89 6.07 -9.28
C GLU A 80 15.48 5.30 -8.09
N ASN A 81 14.67 5.02 -7.06
CA ASN A 81 15.15 4.39 -5.82
C ASN A 81 14.65 2.95 -5.60
N PHE A 82 13.76 2.43 -6.45
CA PHE A 82 13.17 1.10 -6.28
C PHE A 82 14.21 -0.03 -6.26
N GLU A 83 15.22 0.03 -7.12
CA GLU A 83 16.26 -1.01 -7.16
C GLU A 83 17.11 -1.02 -5.88
N ASP A 84 17.37 0.15 -5.30
CA ASP A 84 18.05 0.23 -4.01
C ASP A 84 17.16 -0.23 -2.86
N PHE A 85 15.86 0.06 -2.92
CA PHE A 85 14.88 -0.47 -1.97
C PHE A 85 14.83 -2.00 -2.01
N LYS A 86 14.81 -2.58 -3.21
CA LYS A 86 14.86 -4.02 -3.40
C LYS A 86 16.15 -4.65 -2.84
N LYS A 87 17.31 -4.04 -3.10
CA LYS A 87 18.60 -4.52 -2.54
C LYS A 87 18.58 -4.53 -1.02
N ASP A 88 18.04 -3.45 -0.42
CA ASP A 88 17.93 -3.35 1.03
C ASP A 88 16.93 -4.38 1.59
N SER A 89 15.81 -4.62 0.91
CA SER A 89 14.84 -5.67 1.25
C SER A 89 15.50 -7.05 1.33
N LEU A 90 16.28 -7.41 0.32
CA LEU A 90 17.01 -8.68 0.30
C LEU A 90 18.11 -8.75 1.38
N LYS A 91 18.81 -7.64 1.60
CA LYS A 91 19.92 -7.58 2.56
C LYS A 91 19.44 -7.67 4.01
N TYR A 92 18.36 -6.99 4.34
CA TYR A 92 17.87 -6.87 5.71
C TYR A 92 16.66 -7.78 6.01
N GLY A 93 16.15 -8.48 4.99
CA GLY A 93 15.10 -9.49 5.15
C GLY A 93 13.70 -8.92 5.36
N PHE A 94 13.45 -7.64 5.06
CA PHE A 94 12.10 -7.11 5.08
C PHE A 94 11.37 -7.39 3.76
N HIS A 95 10.05 -7.45 3.82
CA HIS A 95 9.24 -7.81 2.66
C HIS A 95 9.14 -6.66 1.65
N ILE A 96 9.43 -6.93 0.37
CA ILE A 96 9.43 -5.92 -0.71
C ILE A 96 8.07 -5.23 -0.90
N GLY A 97 6.98 -5.95 -0.68
CA GLY A 97 5.60 -5.44 -0.75
C GLY A 97 5.12 -4.76 0.53
N LEU A 98 6.01 -4.46 1.49
CA LEU A 98 5.69 -3.80 2.76
C LEU A 98 4.75 -4.61 3.67
N GLU A 99 4.68 -5.92 3.49
CA GLU A 99 3.86 -6.82 4.28
C GLU A 99 4.63 -7.38 5.49
N GLY A 100 3.90 -7.90 6.48
CA GLY A 100 4.51 -8.58 7.64
C GLY A 100 4.91 -7.65 8.78
N GLY A 101 4.49 -6.39 8.78
CA GLY A 101 4.72 -5.44 9.88
C GLY A 101 6.12 -4.85 9.95
N TYR A 102 6.94 -5.03 8.91
CA TYR A 102 8.27 -4.43 8.83
C TYR A 102 8.25 -2.94 8.52
N MET A 103 7.31 -2.52 7.70
CA MET A 103 7.11 -1.14 7.30
C MET A 103 5.64 -0.89 7.00
N ASP A 104 5.16 0.32 7.31
CA ASP A 104 3.87 0.81 6.85
C ASP A 104 4.06 1.88 5.80
N SER A 105 3.06 2.03 4.94
CA SER A 105 3.08 3.02 3.87
C SER A 105 1.75 3.74 3.72
N LEU A 106 1.81 4.93 3.17
CA LEU A 106 0.66 5.74 2.79
C LEU A 106 0.73 6.06 1.30
N THR A 107 -0.29 5.70 0.55
CA THR A 107 -0.42 6.15 -0.84
C THR A 107 -0.96 7.56 -0.85
N VAL A 108 -0.10 8.54 -1.14
CA VAL A 108 -0.42 9.97 -1.11
C VAL A 108 -0.97 10.49 -2.44
N ASP A 109 -0.73 9.77 -3.53
CA ASP A 109 -1.28 10.06 -4.86
C ASP A 109 -1.39 8.78 -5.70
N GLY A 110 -2.29 8.78 -6.66
CA GLY A 110 -2.49 7.67 -7.59
C GLY A 110 -3.37 8.04 -8.78
N PRO A 111 -3.31 7.30 -9.90
CA PRO A 111 -4.01 7.66 -11.13
C PRO A 111 -5.54 7.68 -11.01
N ILE A 112 -6.10 6.86 -10.08
CA ILE A 112 -7.55 6.77 -9.87
C ILE A 112 -8.08 7.79 -8.84
N PHE A 113 -7.19 8.54 -8.18
CA PHE A 113 -7.59 9.50 -7.16
C PHE A 113 -7.97 10.83 -7.80
N ASN A 114 -9.10 11.40 -7.37
CA ASN A 114 -9.53 12.75 -7.76
C ASN A 114 -8.78 13.84 -6.97
N LYS A 115 -8.15 13.46 -5.87
CA LYS A 115 -7.40 14.34 -4.97
C LYS A 115 -6.10 13.67 -4.61
N ARG A 116 -5.09 14.49 -4.26
CA ARG A 116 -3.84 14.00 -3.68
C ARG A 116 -3.59 14.63 -2.32
N LEU A 117 -2.85 13.90 -1.50
CA LEU A 117 -2.39 14.40 -0.22
C LEU A 117 -1.00 15.03 -0.42
N GLU A 118 -0.84 16.31 -0.10
CA GLU A 118 0.46 16.97 -0.01
C GLU A 118 0.84 17.16 1.45
N ILE A 119 1.90 16.52 1.89
CA ILE A 119 2.48 16.73 3.19
C ILE A 119 3.32 18.00 3.13
N ILE A 120 2.93 19.00 3.93
CA ILE A 120 3.58 20.32 3.97
C ILE A 120 4.74 20.31 4.96
N ASN A 121 4.52 19.66 6.10
CA ASN A 121 5.52 19.55 7.15
C ASN A 121 5.38 18.21 7.87
N SER A 122 6.50 17.52 8.04
CA SER A 122 6.57 16.26 8.79
C SER A 122 7.95 16.09 9.40
N GLU A 123 8.03 15.28 10.44
CA GLU A 123 9.27 14.90 11.12
C GLU A 123 9.37 13.38 11.19
N ASN A 124 10.59 12.85 11.05
CA ASN A 124 10.87 11.46 11.29
C ASN A 124 11.21 11.27 12.76
N ILE A 125 10.34 10.58 13.48
CA ILE A 125 10.53 10.24 14.89
C ILE A 125 11.15 8.84 14.97
N PHE A 126 12.30 8.73 15.64
CA PHE A 126 12.97 7.45 15.86
C PHE A 126 12.87 7.06 17.32
N GLU A 127 12.21 5.96 17.61
CA GLU A 127 12.10 5.37 18.94
C GLU A 127 13.29 4.47 19.25
N SER A 128 13.91 3.91 18.21
CA SER A 128 15.12 3.11 18.29
C SER A 128 15.87 3.13 16.94
N GLU A 129 16.93 2.33 16.82
CA GLU A 129 17.64 2.15 15.55
C GLU A 129 16.79 1.44 14.49
N TYR A 130 15.84 0.64 14.92
CA TYR A 130 15.01 -0.22 14.07
C TYR A 130 13.57 0.25 13.95
N ASN A 131 13.12 1.16 14.82
CA ASN A 131 11.73 1.57 14.91
C ASN A 131 11.59 3.09 14.82
N GLY A 132 10.61 3.52 14.03
CA GLY A 132 10.31 4.94 13.87
C GLY A 132 9.09 5.15 12.98
N TYR A 133 8.58 6.37 13.01
CA TYR A 133 7.41 6.77 12.22
C TYR A 133 7.54 8.21 11.75
N VAL A 134 6.70 8.55 10.77
CA VAL A 134 6.55 9.92 10.27
C VAL A 134 5.44 10.61 11.05
N GLU A 135 5.78 11.66 11.79
CA GLU A 135 4.80 12.55 12.37
C GLU A 135 4.44 13.64 11.35
N VAL A 136 3.19 13.65 10.90
CA VAL A 136 2.69 14.65 9.95
C VAL A 136 2.09 15.82 10.71
N ASN A 137 2.79 16.95 10.72
CA ASN A 137 2.39 18.16 11.43
C ASN A 137 1.42 19.02 10.61
N ASN A 138 1.56 19.00 9.28
CA ASN A 138 0.70 19.78 8.40
C ASN A 138 0.58 19.13 7.03
N TYR A 139 -0.63 19.15 6.49
CA TYR A 139 -0.93 18.61 5.15
C TYR A 139 -2.05 19.39 4.48
N LYS A 140 -2.21 19.25 3.17
CA LYS A 140 -3.37 19.72 2.42
C LYS A 140 -3.84 18.65 1.45
N ILE A 141 -5.13 18.69 1.16
CA ILE A 141 -5.75 17.89 0.10
C ILE A 141 -5.87 18.78 -1.13
N VAL A 142 -5.31 18.35 -2.24
CA VAL A 142 -5.26 19.09 -3.50
C VAL A 142 -6.10 18.38 -4.54
N GLU A 143 -7.01 19.12 -5.16
CA GLU A 143 -7.82 18.62 -6.29
C GLU A 143 -6.90 18.32 -7.47
N LYS A 144 -7.21 17.23 -8.17
CA LYS A 144 -6.52 16.86 -9.41
C LYS A 144 -7.42 17.18 -10.61
N PRO A 145 -6.83 17.59 -11.75
CA PRO A 145 -7.61 17.68 -12.97
C PRO A 145 -8.22 16.32 -13.28
N LEU A 146 -9.49 16.31 -13.68
CA LEU A 146 -10.20 15.09 -14.08
C LEU A 146 -9.38 14.37 -15.15
N GLN A 147 -8.82 13.23 -14.80
CA GLN A 147 -8.18 12.36 -15.78
C GLN A 147 -9.29 11.63 -16.53
N ILE A 148 -9.47 11.98 -17.80
CA ILE A 148 -10.30 11.17 -18.71
C ILE A 148 -9.54 9.86 -18.90
N ILE A 149 -9.95 8.83 -18.18
CA ILE A 149 -9.44 7.47 -18.42
C ILE A 149 -9.94 7.10 -19.82
N LYS A 150 -9.07 7.24 -20.82
CA LYS A 150 -9.36 6.68 -22.14
C LYS A 150 -9.44 5.17 -21.98
N LYS A 151 -10.63 4.64 -22.23
CA LYS A 151 -10.89 3.20 -22.30
C LYS A 151 -10.05 2.55 -23.40
#